data_dd4934b0b3b2e561c9d66222704cceaf
#
_entry.id   dd4934b0b3b2e561c9d66222704cceaf
#
_cell.length_a   1.000
_cell.length_b   1.000
_cell.length_c   1.000
_cell.angle_alpha   90.00
_cell.angle_beta   90.00
_cell.angle_gamma   90.00
#
_symmetry.space_group_name_H-M   'P 1'
#
loop_
_entity.id
_entity.type
_entity.pdbx_description
1 polymer ?
#
loop_
_entity_poly.entity_id
_entity_poly.type
_entity_poly.pdbx_seq_one_letter_code
_entity_poly.pdbx_strand_id
1 'polypeptide(L)'
;MKTIFEQMGGTYRQEGDYLIPNLALPEEPEYQIGKYGRMRRSYLKEHRPVLYASLLTSGTLHRHLAEIDQACNERMAIIVSDMARQEDVTEALKAADQMEWVRRMNSIRNRAEEIVLTELVYE
;
A
#
# COMPACT_ATOMS: atom_id res chain seq x y z
N MET A 1 29.08 -19.01 13.91
CA MET A 1 30.27 -18.19 14.09
C MET A 1 29.92 -16.72 14.03
N LYS A 2 30.35 -15.99 15.02
CA LYS A 2 30.12 -14.55 15.02
C LYS A 2 31.19 -13.82 14.26
N THR A 3 30.77 -12.90 13.41
CA THR A 3 31.69 -12.01 12.71
C THR A 3 31.96 -10.75 13.53
N ILE A 4 32.88 -9.94 13.08
CA ILE A 4 33.12 -8.62 13.69
C ILE A 4 31.85 -7.80 13.72
N PHE A 5 31.04 -7.87 12.66
CA PHE A 5 29.76 -7.15 12.59
C PHE A 5 28.81 -7.57 13.70
N GLU A 6 28.67 -8.87 13.94
CA GLU A 6 27.83 -9.36 15.02
C GLU A 6 28.34 -8.94 16.39
N GLN A 7 29.65 -8.94 16.57
CA GLN A 7 30.27 -8.52 17.83
C GLN A 7 30.03 -7.03 18.10
N MET A 8 29.82 -6.25 17.06
CA MET A 8 29.52 -4.83 17.18
C MET A 8 28.03 -4.56 17.37
N GLY A 9 27.25 -5.59 17.59
CA GLY A 9 25.80 -5.45 17.80
C GLY A 9 24.98 -5.51 16.53
N GLY A 10 25.60 -5.82 15.40
CA GLY A 10 24.87 -6.00 14.16
C GLY A 10 24.12 -7.32 14.10
N THR A 11 23.21 -7.43 13.19
CA THR A 11 22.44 -8.64 12.98
C THR A 11 22.63 -9.17 11.57
N TYR A 12 22.42 -10.47 11.42
CA TYR A 12 22.48 -11.14 10.13
C TYR A 12 21.21 -11.91 9.90
N ARG A 13 20.85 -12.03 8.63
CA ARG A 13 19.85 -13.00 8.22
C ARG A 13 20.52 -14.15 7.51
N GLN A 14 19.96 -15.33 7.69
CA GLN A 14 20.47 -16.53 7.06
C GLN A 14 19.92 -16.66 5.65
N GLU A 15 20.81 -16.79 4.67
CA GLU A 15 20.45 -17.13 3.30
C GLU A 15 21.40 -18.16 2.76
N GLY A 16 20.94 -19.42 2.65
CA GLY A 16 21.81 -20.52 2.32
C GLY A 16 22.90 -20.67 3.35
N ASP A 17 24.14 -20.74 2.89
CA ASP A 17 25.30 -20.86 3.75
C ASP A 17 25.89 -19.52 4.18
N TYR A 18 25.25 -18.42 3.81
CA TYR A 18 25.74 -17.09 4.09
C TYR A 18 24.91 -16.41 5.16
N LEU A 19 25.62 -15.70 6.02
CA LEU A 19 24.99 -14.72 6.89
C LEU A 19 25.14 -13.37 6.23
N ILE A 20 24.02 -12.87 5.70
CA ILE A 20 24.02 -11.57 5.05
C ILE A 20 23.76 -10.49 6.09
N PRO A 21 24.65 -9.50 6.21
CA PRO A 21 24.42 -8.43 7.16
C PRO A 21 23.09 -7.75 6.94
N ASN A 22 22.30 -7.64 7.99
CA ASN A 22 21.03 -6.94 7.93
C ASN A 22 21.28 -5.44 8.08
N LEU A 23 22.12 -4.92 7.19
CA LEU A 23 22.53 -3.53 7.17
C LEU A 23 21.67 -2.67 6.27
N ALA A 24 20.84 -3.32 5.44
CA ALA A 24 20.12 -2.62 4.40
C ALA A 24 19.38 -1.44 4.99
N LEU A 25 19.95 -0.27 4.84
CA LEU A 25 19.34 1.01 5.19
C LEU A 25 18.77 1.01 6.61
N PRO A 26 19.62 0.83 7.65
CA PRO A 26 19.14 0.73 9.03
C PRO A 26 18.36 1.97 9.49
N GLU A 27 18.47 3.05 8.75
CA GLU A 27 17.77 4.29 9.03
C GLU A 27 16.43 4.39 8.34
N GLU A 28 16.13 3.48 7.41
CA GLU A 28 14.81 3.46 6.80
C GLU A 28 13.83 2.71 7.69
N PRO A 29 12.71 3.35 8.06
CA PRO A 29 11.66 2.66 8.76
C PRO A 29 11.09 1.56 7.89
N GLU A 30 10.63 0.48 8.53
CA GLU A 30 9.88 -0.54 7.82
C GLU A 30 8.53 0.04 7.43
N TYR A 31 8.31 0.16 6.13
CA TYR A 31 7.02 0.59 5.61
C TYR A 31 6.12 -0.61 5.39
N GLN A 32 4.92 -0.54 5.94
CA GLN A 32 3.90 -1.51 5.63
C GLN A 32 3.22 -1.10 4.34
N ILE A 33 3.31 -1.97 3.35
CA ILE A 33 2.74 -1.72 2.04
C ILE A 33 1.51 -2.61 1.88
N GLY A 34 0.35 -1.98 1.73
CA GLY A 34 -0.90 -2.68 1.56
C GLY A 34 -1.22 -2.97 0.10
N LYS A 35 -2.50 -3.23 -0.15
CA LYS A 35 -3.02 -3.59 -1.47
C LYS A 35 -2.64 -2.58 -2.55
N TYR A 36 -2.87 -1.31 -2.30
CA TYR A 36 -2.65 -0.26 -3.31
C TYR A 36 -1.18 -0.04 -3.61
N GLY A 37 -0.34 -0.12 -2.60
CA GLY A 37 1.11 -0.04 -2.79
C GLY A 37 1.62 -1.18 -3.64
N ARG A 38 1.14 -2.41 -3.41
CA ARG A 38 1.51 -3.57 -4.22
C ARG A 38 1.04 -3.43 -5.67
N MET A 39 -0.15 -2.90 -5.89
CA MET A 39 -0.68 -2.63 -7.23
C MET A 39 0.15 -1.58 -7.96
N ARG A 40 0.55 -0.52 -7.27
CA ARG A 40 1.43 0.52 -7.83
C ARG A 40 2.78 -0.06 -8.21
N ARG A 41 3.35 -0.92 -7.38
CA ARG A 41 4.61 -1.59 -7.66
C ARG A 41 4.54 -2.41 -8.95
N SER A 42 3.49 -3.21 -9.12
CA SER A 42 3.29 -4.01 -10.33
C SER A 42 3.13 -3.11 -11.56
N TYR A 43 2.37 -2.05 -11.44
CA TYR A 43 2.17 -1.07 -12.50
C TYR A 43 3.50 -0.43 -12.94
N LEU A 44 4.31 0.02 -11.96
CA LEU A 44 5.60 0.63 -12.27
C LEU A 44 6.54 -0.34 -12.97
N LYS A 45 6.57 -1.60 -12.55
CA LYS A 45 7.40 -2.61 -13.20
C LYS A 45 7.01 -2.83 -14.65
N GLU A 46 5.72 -2.87 -14.95
CA GLU A 46 5.20 -3.21 -16.27
C GLU A 46 5.14 -2.02 -17.22
N HIS A 47 4.76 -0.86 -16.71
CA HIS A 47 4.45 0.30 -17.52
C HIS A 47 5.42 1.47 -17.37
N ARG A 48 6.18 1.50 -16.27
CA ARG A 48 7.15 2.55 -16.00
C ARG A 48 8.47 1.99 -15.49
N PRO A 49 9.15 1.15 -16.28
CA PRO A 49 10.35 0.45 -15.80
C PRO A 49 11.50 1.41 -15.47
N VAL A 50 11.62 2.54 -16.15
CA VAL A 50 12.66 3.51 -15.85
C VAL A 50 12.44 4.16 -14.50
N LEU A 51 11.20 4.56 -14.21
CA LEU A 51 10.85 5.13 -12.92
C LEU A 51 11.03 4.10 -11.80
N TYR A 52 10.59 2.87 -12.03
CA TYR A 52 10.79 1.79 -11.08
C TYR A 52 12.26 1.59 -10.74
N ALA A 53 13.11 1.51 -11.76
CA ALA A 53 14.54 1.34 -11.56
C ALA A 53 15.16 2.52 -10.82
N SER A 54 14.73 3.74 -11.12
CA SER A 54 15.21 4.95 -10.46
C SER A 54 14.85 4.95 -8.97
N LEU A 55 13.61 4.61 -8.64
CA LEU A 55 13.16 4.53 -7.25
C LEU A 55 13.88 3.42 -6.49
N LEU A 56 14.08 2.29 -7.14
CA LEU A 56 14.78 1.15 -6.53
C LEU A 56 16.24 1.51 -6.25
N THR A 57 16.92 2.12 -7.22
CA THR A 57 18.32 2.50 -7.10
C THR A 57 18.55 3.58 -6.04
N SER A 58 17.64 4.54 -5.96
CA SER A 58 17.73 5.61 -4.95
C SER A 58 17.34 5.17 -3.54
N GLY A 59 16.78 3.95 -3.40
CA GLY A 59 16.34 3.44 -2.10
C GLY A 59 15.04 4.05 -1.61
N THR A 60 14.28 4.70 -2.47
CA THR A 60 13.03 5.37 -2.09
C THR A 60 11.76 4.64 -2.55
N LEU A 61 11.91 3.46 -3.15
CA LEU A 61 10.77 2.73 -3.69
C LEU A 61 9.74 2.39 -2.61
N HIS A 62 10.17 1.82 -1.50
CA HIS A 62 9.25 1.43 -0.43
C HIS A 62 8.52 2.63 0.16
N ARG A 63 9.22 3.74 0.33
CA ARG A 63 8.60 4.97 0.82
C ARG A 63 7.54 5.48 -0.16
N HIS A 64 7.85 5.47 -1.44
CA HIS A 64 6.91 5.86 -2.49
C HIS A 64 5.65 4.99 -2.45
N LEU A 65 5.83 3.66 -2.36
CA LEU A 65 4.70 2.73 -2.33
C LEU A 65 3.85 2.91 -1.06
N ALA A 66 4.49 3.15 0.08
CA ALA A 66 3.78 3.40 1.33
C ALA A 66 2.98 4.71 1.27
N GLU A 67 3.56 5.75 0.68
CA GLU A 67 2.87 7.03 0.50
C GLU A 67 1.66 6.89 -0.43
N ILE A 68 1.80 6.16 -1.53
CA ILE A 68 0.69 5.87 -2.44
C ILE A 68 -0.39 5.07 -1.73
N ASP A 69 -0.02 4.04 -0.98
CA ASP A 69 -0.97 3.21 -0.25
C ASP A 69 -1.76 4.04 0.76
N GLN A 70 -1.09 4.88 1.52
CA GLN A 70 -1.74 5.78 2.48
C GLN A 70 -2.68 6.76 1.79
N ALA A 71 -2.22 7.38 0.72
CA ALA A 71 -3.04 8.33 -0.05
C ALA A 71 -4.29 7.65 -0.62
N CYS A 72 -4.15 6.43 -1.12
CA CYS A 72 -5.28 5.65 -1.64
C CYS A 72 -6.30 5.35 -0.54
N ASN A 73 -5.84 4.91 0.62
CA ASN A 73 -6.73 4.62 1.74
C ASN A 73 -7.48 5.85 2.22
N GLU A 74 -6.79 6.99 2.33
CA GLU A 74 -7.41 8.25 2.71
C GLU A 74 -8.44 8.71 1.68
N ARG A 75 -8.08 8.62 0.41
CA ARG A 75 -8.97 9.00 -0.67
C ARG A 75 -10.20 8.09 -0.75
N MET A 76 -10.01 6.79 -0.54
CA MET A 76 -11.12 5.82 -0.46
C MET A 76 -12.11 6.20 0.64
N ALA A 77 -11.61 6.52 1.83
CA ALA A 77 -12.48 6.90 2.94
C ALA A 77 -13.33 8.13 2.60
N ILE A 78 -12.73 9.13 1.96
CA ILE A 78 -13.43 10.35 1.57
C ILE A 78 -14.48 10.06 0.51
N ILE A 79 -14.12 9.36 -0.55
CA ILE A 79 -15.02 9.08 -1.67
C ILE A 79 -16.18 8.19 -1.23
N VAL A 80 -15.90 7.14 -0.46
CA VAL A 80 -16.93 6.24 0.05
C VAL A 80 -17.92 7.00 0.94
N SER A 81 -17.41 7.84 1.84
CA SER A 81 -18.24 8.66 2.73
C SER A 81 -19.15 9.61 1.93
N ASP A 82 -18.57 10.30 0.93
CA ASP A 82 -19.32 11.24 0.11
C ASP A 82 -20.39 10.55 -0.74
N MET A 83 -20.07 9.43 -1.36
CA MET A 83 -21.02 8.66 -2.15
C MET A 83 -22.15 8.10 -1.29
N ALA A 84 -21.83 7.58 -0.11
CA ALA A 84 -22.81 7.06 0.82
C ALA A 84 -23.81 8.15 1.23
N ARG A 85 -23.31 9.37 1.48
CA ARG A 85 -24.14 10.50 1.82
C ARG A 85 -25.05 10.92 0.65
N GLN A 86 -24.50 10.98 -0.55
CA GLN A 86 -25.26 11.36 -1.75
C GLN A 86 -26.35 10.35 -2.11
N GLU A 87 -26.11 9.07 -1.85
CA GLU A 87 -27.04 7.99 -2.19
C GLU A 87 -27.90 7.56 -1.00
N ASP A 88 -27.85 8.31 0.10
CA ASP A 88 -28.62 8.04 1.33
C ASP A 88 -28.36 6.64 1.91
N VAL A 89 -27.15 6.12 1.79
CA VAL A 89 -26.74 4.86 2.40
C VAL A 89 -26.31 5.15 3.83
N THR A 90 -27.23 5.04 4.76
CA THR A 90 -27.05 5.47 6.15
C THR A 90 -27.14 4.30 7.13
N GLU A 91 -26.83 4.59 8.41
CA GLU A 91 -27.04 3.63 9.48
C GLU A 91 -28.52 3.26 9.66
N ALA A 92 -29.43 4.18 9.32
CA ALA A 92 -30.84 3.90 9.33
C ALA A 92 -31.22 2.84 8.29
N LEU A 93 -30.63 2.90 7.10
CA LEU A 93 -30.82 1.87 6.09
C LEU A 93 -30.26 0.52 6.56
N LYS A 94 -29.09 0.53 7.18
CA LYS A 94 -28.47 -0.68 7.71
C LYS A 94 -29.37 -1.35 8.75
N ALA A 95 -30.01 -0.57 9.62
CA ALA A 95 -30.92 -1.08 10.61
C ALA A 95 -32.23 -1.59 9.99
N ALA A 96 -32.73 -0.92 8.93
CA ALA A 96 -33.98 -1.28 8.28
C ALA A 96 -33.84 -2.47 7.33
N ASP A 97 -32.76 -2.50 6.53
CA ASP A 97 -32.49 -3.56 5.55
C ASP A 97 -30.99 -3.73 5.39
N GLN A 98 -30.42 -4.63 6.17
CA GLN A 98 -28.99 -4.88 6.19
C GLN A 98 -28.45 -5.39 4.85
N MET A 99 -29.19 -6.25 4.16
CA MET A 99 -28.74 -6.80 2.88
C MET A 99 -28.70 -5.73 1.79
N GLU A 100 -29.67 -4.83 1.77
CA GLU A 100 -29.67 -3.70 0.85
C GLU A 100 -28.50 -2.75 1.15
N TRP A 101 -28.26 -2.49 2.43
CA TRP A 101 -27.12 -1.65 2.84
C TRP A 101 -25.79 -2.25 2.39
N VAL A 102 -25.59 -3.57 2.59
CA VAL A 102 -24.35 -4.25 2.16
C VAL A 102 -24.18 -4.15 0.65
N ARG A 103 -25.25 -4.39 -0.11
CA ARG A 103 -25.20 -4.34 -1.56
C ARG A 103 -24.85 -2.94 -2.07
N ARG A 104 -25.45 -1.91 -1.51
CA ARG A 104 -25.17 -0.53 -1.89
C ARG A 104 -23.77 -0.09 -1.50
N MET A 105 -23.30 -0.48 -0.31
CA MET A 105 -21.95 -0.18 0.13
C MET A 105 -20.90 -0.87 -0.74
N ASN A 106 -21.12 -2.12 -1.15
CA ASN A 106 -20.22 -2.81 -2.06
C ASN A 106 -20.12 -2.11 -3.42
N SER A 107 -21.27 -1.65 -3.95
CA SER A 107 -21.29 -0.88 -5.19
C SER A 107 -20.52 0.43 -5.05
N ILE A 108 -20.70 1.15 -3.95
CA ILE A 108 -19.98 2.38 -3.66
C ILE A 108 -18.47 2.13 -3.58
N ARG A 109 -18.06 1.11 -2.86
CA ARG A 109 -16.64 0.77 -2.71
C ARG A 109 -16.00 0.42 -4.04
N ASN A 110 -16.69 -0.34 -4.88
CA ASN A 110 -16.17 -0.71 -6.20
C ASN A 110 -15.98 0.53 -7.08
N ARG A 111 -16.93 1.45 -7.10
CA ARG A 111 -16.83 2.69 -7.87
C ARG A 111 -15.71 3.60 -7.34
N ALA A 112 -15.63 3.72 -6.02
CA ALA A 112 -14.59 4.51 -5.38
C ALA A 112 -13.21 3.92 -5.67
N GLU A 113 -13.07 2.59 -5.62
CA GLU A 113 -11.81 1.93 -5.93
C GLU A 113 -11.37 2.19 -7.38
N GLU A 114 -12.27 2.15 -8.34
CA GLU A 114 -11.94 2.49 -9.72
C GLU A 114 -11.39 3.91 -9.86
N ILE A 115 -11.98 4.86 -9.17
CA ILE A 115 -11.52 6.25 -9.16
C ILE A 115 -10.11 6.34 -8.56
N VAL A 116 -9.89 5.73 -7.41
CA VAL A 116 -8.61 5.76 -6.72
C VAL A 116 -7.52 5.09 -7.54
N LEU A 117 -7.80 3.94 -8.14
CA LEU A 117 -6.85 3.24 -9.00
C LEU A 117 -6.42 4.10 -10.18
N THR A 118 -7.37 4.76 -10.82
CA THR A 118 -7.08 5.62 -11.96
C THR A 118 -6.29 6.86 -11.55
N GLU A 119 -6.65 7.48 -10.43
CA GLU A 119 -6.01 8.71 -9.98
C GLU A 119 -4.61 8.52 -9.41
N LEU A 120 -4.39 7.46 -8.64
CA LEU A 120 -3.18 7.32 -7.83
C LEU A 120 -2.32 6.11 -8.17
N VAL A 121 -2.92 4.99 -8.53
CA VAL A 121 -2.17 3.75 -8.76
C VAL A 121 -1.64 3.66 -10.18
N TYR A 122 -2.45 4.02 -11.15
CA TYR A 122 -2.15 3.90 -12.57
C TYR A 122 -1.82 5.23 -13.25
N GLU A 123 -1.37 6.14 -12.46
CA GLU A 123 -0.96 7.45 -12.97
C GLU A 123 0.35 7.45 -13.75
#